data_4b65e8a047d8bd90a2f80bd07402d87a
#
_entry.id   4b65e8a047d8bd90a2f80bd07402d87a
#
_cell.length_a   1.000
_cell.length_b   1.000
_cell.length_c   1.000
_cell.angle_alpha   90.00
_cell.angle_beta   90.00
_cell.angle_gamma   90.00
#
_symmetry.space_group_name_H-M   'P 1'
#
loop_
_entity.id
_entity.type
_entity.pdbx_description
1 polymer ?
#
loop_
_entity_poly.entity_id
_entity_poly.type
_entity_poly.pdbx_seq_one_letter_code
_entity_poly.pdbx_strand_id
1 'polypeptide(L)' 'MNSEAVSALISKIPSLKAVKSKLEAMEPGSYVVHRSWGFGQIKSYHDASQRLLIDFKDKKKHPMDPAFC' A
#
# COMPACT_ATOMS: atom_id res chain seq x y z
N MET A 1 3.16 -3.63 -5.24
CA MET A 1 2.01 -4.54 -5.47
C MET A 1 2.13 -5.14 -6.87
N ASN A 2 1.62 -6.35 -7.08
CA ASN A 2 1.65 -6.91 -8.42
C ASN A 2 0.67 -6.19 -9.34
N SER A 3 0.84 -6.36 -10.67
CA SER A 3 0.04 -5.63 -11.64
C SER A 3 -1.44 -5.96 -11.59
N GLU A 4 -1.80 -7.20 -11.24
CA GLU A 4 -3.21 -7.59 -11.12
C GLU A 4 -3.88 -6.86 -9.95
N ALA A 5 -3.22 -6.78 -8.80
CA ALA A 5 -3.73 -6.09 -7.64
C ALA A 5 -3.88 -4.59 -7.91
N VAL A 6 -2.90 -3.99 -8.60
CA VAL A 6 -2.95 -2.58 -8.98
C VAL A 6 -4.12 -2.32 -9.92
N SER A 7 -4.30 -3.19 -10.93
CA SER A 7 -5.41 -3.05 -11.88
C SER A 7 -6.76 -3.16 -11.19
N ALA A 8 -6.89 -4.08 -10.24
CA ALA A 8 -8.12 -4.25 -9.47
C ALA A 8 -8.46 -2.99 -8.65
N LEU A 9 -7.45 -2.40 -8.00
CA LEU A 9 -7.63 -1.17 -7.24
C LEU A 9 -8.02 0.01 -8.13
N ILE A 10 -7.37 0.15 -9.29
CA ILE A 10 -7.67 1.22 -10.23
C ILE A 10 -9.10 1.07 -10.78
N SER A 11 -9.53 -0.16 -11.04
CA SER A 11 -10.90 -0.42 -11.49
C SER A 11 -11.92 0.03 -10.46
N LYS A 12 -11.61 -0.16 -9.18
CA LYS A 12 -12.49 0.22 -8.07
C LYS A 12 -12.44 1.72 -7.79
N ILE A 13 -11.25 2.30 -7.84
CA ILE A 13 -11.01 3.72 -7.54
C ILE A 13 -10.20 4.31 -8.70
N PRO A 14 -10.88 4.75 -9.78
CA PRO A 14 -10.17 5.22 -10.99
C PRO A 14 -9.19 6.36 -10.78
N SER A 15 -9.40 7.18 -9.74
CA SER A 15 -8.46 8.27 -9.42
C SER A 15 -7.06 7.76 -9.07
N LEU A 16 -6.93 6.50 -8.67
CA LEU A 16 -5.62 5.90 -8.37
C LEU A 16 -4.76 5.69 -9.61
N LYS A 17 -5.33 5.80 -10.81
CA LYS A 17 -4.57 5.70 -12.04
C LYS A 17 -3.41 6.71 -12.08
N ALA A 18 -3.60 7.88 -11.51
CA ALA A 18 -2.59 8.93 -11.45
C ALA A 18 -1.35 8.51 -10.63
N VAL A 19 -1.49 7.54 -9.73
CA VAL A 19 -0.41 7.05 -8.87
C VAL A 19 -0.07 5.59 -9.14
N LYS A 20 -0.37 5.11 -10.35
CA LYS A 20 -0.14 3.71 -10.72
C LYS A 20 1.30 3.25 -10.46
N SER A 21 2.28 4.06 -10.87
CA SER A 21 3.70 3.72 -10.66
C SER A 21 4.04 3.60 -9.19
N LYS A 22 3.47 4.47 -8.36
CA LYS A 22 3.67 4.41 -6.92
C LYS A 22 3.08 3.12 -6.33
N LEU A 23 1.87 2.74 -6.78
CA LEU A 23 1.24 1.51 -6.33
C LEU A 23 2.05 0.28 -6.75
N GLU A 24 2.57 0.27 -7.97
CA GLU A 24 3.40 -0.84 -8.46
C GLU A 24 4.68 -1.00 -7.65
N ALA A 25 5.23 0.09 -7.14
CA ALA A 25 6.45 0.07 -6.33
C ALA A 25 6.22 -0.39 -4.88
N MET A 26 4.97 -0.50 -4.44
CA MET A 26 4.64 -0.94 -3.08
C MET A 26 4.73 -2.45 -2.95
N GLU A 27 5.93 -2.96 -2.74
CA GLU A 27 6.20 -4.40 -2.62
C GLU A 27 6.66 -4.75 -1.20
N PRO A 28 6.48 -6.00 -0.76
CA PRO A 28 7.02 -6.45 0.53
C PRO A 28 8.52 -6.13 0.62
N GLY A 29 8.94 -5.53 1.73
CA GLY A 29 10.30 -5.06 1.92
C GLY A 29 10.54 -3.62 1.53
N SER A 30 9.66 -3.00 0.74
CA SER A 30 9.76 -1.59 0.39
C SER A 30 9.34 -0.69 1.54
N TYR A 31 9.77 0.57 1.50
CA TYR A 31 9.44 1.54 2.54
C TYR A 31 8.44 2.56 2.04
N VAL A 32 7.63 3.05 2.97
CA VAL A 32 6.69 4.15 2.73
C VAL A 32 6.85 5.18 3.83
N VAL A 33 6.37 6.39 3.56
CA VAL A 33 6.35 7.46 4.57
C VAL A 33 4.91 7.85 4.81
N HIS A 34 4.45 7.67 6.04
CA HIS A 34 3.12 8.09 6.45
C HIS A 34 3.19 9.48 7.05
N ARG A 35 2.22 10.31 6.72
CA ARG A 35 2.13 11.69 7.17
C ARG A 35 2.23 11.83 8.70
N SER A 36 1.58 10.94 9.43
CA SER A 36 1.53 10.99 10.89
C SER A 36 2.50 10.05 11.58
N TRP A 37 2.81 8.89 10.97
CA TRP A 37 3.56 7.81 11.62
C TRP A 37 4.99 7.64 11.09
N GLY A 38 5.38 8.43 10.10
CA GLY A 38 6.73 8.41 9.57
C GLY A 38 7.00 7.19 8.69
N PHE A 39 8.23 6.68 8.77
CA PHE A 39 8.65 5.55 7.96
C PHE A 39 7.95 4.25 8.37
N GLY A 40 7.56 3.48 7.37
CA GLY A 40 7.09 2.13 7.56
C GLY A 40 7.64 1.21 6.50
N GLN A 41 7.75 -0.07 6.82
CA GLN A 41 8.14 -1.10 5.87
C GLN A 41 6.94 -1.96 5.53
N ILE A 42 6.67 -2.13 4.22
CA ILE A 42 5.58 -2.98 3.76
C ILE A 42 5.95 -4.43 4.03
N LYS A 43 5.07 -5.17 4.71
CA LYS A 43 5.26 -6.58 5.01
C LYS A 43 4.50 -7.49 4.06
N SER A 44 3.26 -7.13 3.74
CA SER A 44 2.44 -7.94 2.84
C SER A 44 1.25 -7.15 2.33
N TYR A 45 0.57 -7.70 1.33
CA TYR A 45 -0.67 -7.15 0.81
C TYR A 45 -1.75 -8.23 0.88
N HIS A 46 -2.91 -7.90 1.42
CA HIS A 46 -4.04 -8.80 1.54
C HIS A 46 -5.08 -8.47 0.46
N ASP A 47 -5.20 -9.34 -0.54
CA ASP A 47 -6.11 -9.13 -1.66
C ASP A 47 -7.57 -9.03 -1.21
N ALA A 48 -7.99 -9.89 -0.30
CA ALA A 48 -9.38 -9.95 0.14
C ALA A 48 -9.86 -8.64 0.77
N SER A 49 -9.02 -8.02 1.61
CA SER A 49 -9.35 -6.76 2.29
C SER A 49 -8.82 -5.54 1.56
N GLN A 50 -7.96 -5.75 0.55
CA GLN A 50 -7.27 -4.68 -0.18
C GLN A 50 -6.49 -3.77 0.77
N ARG A 51 -5.77 -4.37 1.73
CA ARG A 51 -4.96 -3.66 2.71
C ARG A 51 -3.52 -4.08 2.65
N LEU A 52 -2.61 -3.10 2.81
CA LEU A 52 -1.20 -3.36 3.06
C LEU A 52 -0.99 -3.53 4.55
N LEU A 53 -0.15 -4.48 4.94
CA LEU A 53 0.31 -4.58 6.31
C LEU A 53 1.67 -3.91 6.37
N ILE A 54 1.80 -2.88 7.19
CA ILE A 54 2.99 -2.04 7.26
C ILE A 54 3.48 -2.00 8.70
N ASP A 55 4.79 -2.21 8.87
CA ASP A 55 5.44 -2.06 10.17
C ASP A 55 5.96 -0.63 10.29
N PHE A 56 5.33 0.16 11.14
CA PHE A 56 5.82 1.47 11.56
C PHE A 56 6.60 1.33 12.87
N LYS A 57 7.33 2.35 13.26
CA LYS A 57 8.12 2.34 14.49
C LYS A 57 7.28 1.92 15.71
N ASP A 58 6.11 2.51 15.86
CA ASP A 58 5.25 2.29 17.02
C ASP A 58 3.98 1.48 16.70
N LYS A 59 3.83 1.02 15.47
CA LYS A 59 2.65 0.28 15.02
C LYS A 59 3.09 -0.84 14.09
N LYS A 60 3.09 -2.07 14.60
CA LYS A 60 3.51 -3.23 13.80
C LYS A 60 2.31 -3.85 13.09
N LYS A 61 2.54 -4.32 11.85
CA LYS A 61 1.52 -4.97 11.01
C LYS A 61 0.22 -4.18 10.94
N HIS A 62 0.36 -2.86 10.84
CA HIS A 62 -0.82 -1.99 10.78
C HIS A 62 -1.47 -2.09 9.39
N PRO A 63 -2.77 -2.43 9.31
CA PRO A 63 -3.45 -2.47 8.03
C PRO A 63 -3.66 -1.05 7.48
N MET A 64 -3.32 -0.85 6.22
CA MET A 64 -3.38 0.45 5.58
C MET A 64 -3.98 0.32 4.19
N ASP A 65 -4.93 1.19 3.86
CA ASP A 65 -5.44 1.30 2.51
C ASP A 65 -4.36 1.91 1.62
N PRO A 66 -3.98 1.27 0.49
CA PRO A 66 -2.95 1.81 -0.39
C PRO A 66 -3.23 3.25 -0.86
N ALA A 67 -4.48 3.66 -0.91
CA ALA A 67 -4.85 5.02 -1.32
C ALA A 67 -4.36 6.09 -0.34
N PHE A 68 -4.02 5.72 0.89
CA PHE A 68 -3.59 6.65 1.94
C PHE A 68 -2.08 6.62 2.21
N CYS A 69 -1.33 5.90 1.43
CA CYS A 69 0.12 5.84 1.59
C CYS A 69 0.85 6.88 0.75
#